data_3ef1555b71576bb86a19ebd2aa04ee0d
#
_entry.id   3ef1555b71576bb86a19ebd2aa04ee0d
#
_cell.length_a   1.000
_cell.length_b   1.000
_cell.length_c   1.000
_cell.angle_alpha   90.00
_cell.angle_beta   90.00
_cell.angle_gamma   90.00
#
_symmetry.space_group_name_H-M   'P 1'
#
loop_
_entity.id
_entity.type
_entity.pdbx_description
1 polymer ?
#
loop_
_entity_poly.entity_id
_entity_poly.type
_entity_poly.pdbx_seq_one_letter_code
_entity_poly.pdbx_strand_id
1 'polypeptide(L)'
;DTVSNTLINNLDSGMKVSLKGIVQEFPDIISSGATQLKLDTLTEIQILPTIKRRPAPIQVNVSDFDSLGGNVKFLKGEKYEGMYVQINNVTIGPQSGSGVRNIRRLIDAQGNFIYMRDFSNFFSTGPTPSWGWTAWAPPSIGTTVTSIRGVIVNSAYGDANGGLYGYVIVPIYPNDLTLGNTPPFISSVSRSPGVPKPVNTVQVNAVVSDTLDHPLSVDSCQLYYRINKGAYTKLNMSPTGNIYSATMPAQVLGTLV
;
A
#
# COMPACT_ATOMS: atom_id res chain seq x y z
N ASP A 1 7.45 15.55 34.69
CA ASP A 1 6.22 15.03 35.25
C ASP A 1 6.20 13.51 35.20
N THR A 2 6.63 12.87 36.30
CA THR A 2 6.77 11.41 36.39
C THR A 2 5.43 10.68 36.38
N VAL A 3 4.35 11.29 36.82
CA VAL A 3 2.97 10.70 36.85
C VAL A 3 2.39 10.59 35.43
N SER A 4 2.70 11.55 34.57
CA SER A 4 2.32 11.59 33.16
C SER A 4 2.80 10.37 32.38
N ASN A 5 4.06 10.04 32.54
CA ASN A 5 4.70 8.93 31.83
C ASN A 5 4.16 7.56 32.23
N THR A 6 3.81 7.39 33.52
CA THR A 6 3.33 6.09 34.02
C THR A 6 1.97 5.71 33.45
N LEU A 7 1.03 6.66 33.34
CA LEU A 7 -0.30 6.38 32.79
C LEU A 7 -0.22 6.10 31.29
N ILE A 8 0.50 6.93 30.54
CA ILE A 8 0.68 6.77 29.09
C ILE A 8 1.38 5.44 28.78
N ASN A 9 2.39 5.07 29.57
CA ASN A 9 3.11 3.81 29.40
C ASN A 9 2.26 2.57 29.72
N ASN A 10 1.15 2.73 30.44
CA ASN A 10 0.22 1.65 30.77
C ASN A 10 -0.91 1.52 29.73
N LEU A 11 -1.04 2.50 28.82
CA LEU A 11 -2.01 2.41 27.72
C LEU A 11 -1.50 1.46 26.64
N ASP A 12 -2.39 0.59 26.19
CA ASP A 12 -2.08 -0.35 25.12
C ASP A 12 -3.26 -0.45 24.16
N SER A 13 -2.96 -0.86 22.95
CA SER A 13 -3.93 -0.99 21.86
C SER A 13 -5.08 -1.94 22.23
N GLY A 14 -6.29 -1.48 22.00
CA GLY A 14 -7.51 -2.23 22.29
C GLY A 14 -8.02 -2.10 23.72
N MET A 15 -7.35 -1.34 24.57
CA MET A 15 -7.88 -0.97 25.87
C MET A 15 -9.08 -0.04 25.74
N LYS A 16 -10.07 -0.23 26.61
CA LYS A 16 -11.16 0.72 26.75
C LYS A 16 -10.80 1.73 27.82
N VAL A 17 -10.93 3.00 27.46
CA VAL A 17 -10.66 4.10 28.36
C VAL A 17 -11.90 5.00 28.49
N SER A 18 -12.05 5.65 29.64
CA SER A 18 -12.95 6.76 29.83
C SER A 18 -12.13 8.05 29.83
N LEU A 19 -12.53 9.01 29.03
CA LEU A 19 -11.85 10.30 28.88
C LEU A 19 -12.83 11.42 29.22
N LYS A 20 -12.33 12.46 29.88
CA LYS A 20 -13.05 13.70 30.09
C LYS A 20 -12.17 14.85 29.61
N GLY A 21 -12.72 15.73 28.78
CA GLY A 21 -11.99 16.85 28.21
C GLY A 21 -12.90 17.78 27.42
N ILE A 22 -12.29 18.79 26.82
CA ILE A 22 -12.95 19.79 25.98
C ILE A 22 -12.68 19.44 24.53
N VAL A 23 -13.73 19.36 23.71
CA VAL A 23 -13.59 19.22 22.26
C VAL A 23 -13.17 20.55 21.68
N GLN A 24 -12.09 20.56 20.91
CA GLN A 24 -11.58 21.73 20.21
C GLN A 24 -11.02 21.38 18.85
N GLU A 25 -10.99 22.36 17.95
CA GLU A 25 -10.27 22.26 16.69
C GLU A 25 -8.79 22.61 16.86
N PHE A 26 -7.91 21.97 16.08
CA PHE A 26 -6.50 22.31 16.02
C PHE A 26 -6.04 22.49 14.57
N PRO A 27 -5.42 23.62 14.23
CA PRO A 27 -5.30 24.84 15.05
C PRO A 27 -6.60 25.60 15.21
N ASP A 28 -6.75 26.35 16.29
CA ASP A 28 -7.96 27.05 16.78
C ASP A 28 -8.68 27.96 15.76
N ILE A 29 -8.08 28.22 14.63
CA ILE A 29 -8.51 29.27 13.68
C ILE A 29 -8.97 28.72 12.33
N ILE A 30 -9.03 27.41 12.13
CA ILE A 30 -9.39 26.83 10.82
C ILE A 30 -10.57 25.89 11.01
N SER A 31 -11.71 26.21 10.40
CA SER A 31 -12.91 25.36 10.38
C SER A 31 -12.71 23.99 9.72
N SER A 32 -11.55 23.73 9.17
CA SER A 32 -11.09 22.46 8.61
C SER A 32 -9.92 21.87 9.41
N GLY A 33 -9.80 22.25 10.67
CA GLY A 33 -8.80 21.73 11.60
C GLY A 33 -9.05 20.28 12.00
N ALA A 34 -8.12 19.71 12.76
CA ALA A 34 -8.29 18.40 13.35
C ALA A 34 -9.08 18.50 14.64
N THR A 35 -10.22 17.80 14.74
CA THR A 35 -11.00 17.73 15.98
C THR A 35 -10.24 16.94 17.03
N GLN A 36 -9.96 17.55 18.16
CA GLN A 36 -9.19 16.99 19.26
C GLN A 36 -9.95 17.04 20.57
N LEU A 37 -9.65 16.10 21.46
CA LEU A 37 -10.08 16.14 22.84
C LEU A 37 -8.93 16.66 23.71
N LYS A 38 -9.04 17.91 24.15
CA LYS A 38 -8.08 18.49 25.09
C LYS A 38 -8.40 18.04 26.50
N LEU A 39 -7.45 17.38 27.14
CA LEU A 39 -7.52 17.00 28.53
C LEU A 39 -6.87 18.09 29.39
N ASP A 40 -7.56 18.52 30.47
CA ASP A 40 -6.99 19.48 31.39
C ASP A 40 -5.92 18.83 32.29
N THR A 41 -6.16 17.59 32.67
CA THR A 41 -5.22 16.79 33.47
C THR A 41 -5.27 15.32 33.04
N LEU A 42 -4.17 14.59 33.31
CA LEU A 42 -4.13 13.15 33.03
C LEU A 42 -5.00 12.31 33.99
N THR A 43 -5.46 12.89 35.10
CA THR A 43 -6.42 12.25 35.99
C THR A 43 -7.79 12.05 35.38
N GLU A 44 -8.05 12.67 34.24
CA GLU A 44 -9.29 12.51 33.45
C GLU A 44 -9.27 11.29 32.52
N ILE A 45 -8.18 10.53 32.50
CA ILE A 45 -8.07 9.27 31.78
C ILE A 45 -8.24 8.11 32.79
N GLN A 46 -9.23 7.27 32.56
CA GLN A 46 -9.45 6.05 33.33
C GLN A 46 -9.38 4.83 32.42
N ILE A 47 -8.52 3.87 32.75
CA ILE A 47 -8.48 2.57 32.07
C ILE A 47 -9.60 1.71 32.65
N LEU A 48 -10.52 1.28 31.80
CA LEU A 48 -11.65 0.45 32.22
C LEU A 48 -11.26 -1.05 32.15
N PRO A 49 -11.71 -1.86 33.13
CA PRO A 49 -11.40 -3.29 33.16
C PRO A 49 -12.22 -4.02 32.08
N THR A 50 -11.64 -4.16 30.90
CA THR A 50 -12.26 -4.83 29.76
C THR A 50 -11.26 -5.68 29.01
N ILE A 51 -11.75 -6.67 28.26
CA ILE A 51 -10.91 -7.42 27.32
C ILE A 51 -10.41 -6.46 26.25
N LYS A 52 -9.10 -6.42 26.02
CA LYS A 52 -8.50 -5.65 24.95
C LYS A 52 -9.08 -6.08 23.59
N ARG A 53 -9.72 -5.16 22.88
CA ARG A 53 -10.29 -5.43 21.57
C ARG A 53 -10.25 -4.18 20.71
N ARG A 54 -9.67 -4.31 19.53
CA ARG A 54 -9.77 -3.26 18.52
C ARG A 54 -11.20 -3.14 18.02
N PRO A 55 -11.69 -1.92 17.75
CA PRO A 55 -12.96 -1.76 17.06
C PRO A 55 -12.88 -2.37 15.66
N ALA A 56 -14.00 -2.89 15.17
CA ALA A 56 -14.09 -3.26 13.76
C ALA A 56 -13.97 -1.98 12.90
N PRO A 57 -13.26 -2.03 11.77
CA PRO A 57 -13.16 -0.86 10.91
C PRO A 57 -14.51 -0.57 10.24
N ILE A 58 -14.82 0.71 10.09
CA ILE A 58 -16.00 1.17 9.35
C ILE A 58 -15.63 1.18 7.85
N GLN A 59 -16.44 0.55 7.02
CA GLN A 59 -16.25 0.58 5.58
C GLN A 59 -16.60 1.96 5.03
N VAL A 60 -15.66 2.57 4.29
CA VAL A 60 -15.80 3.89 3.65
C VAL A 60 -15.26 3.87 2.23
N ASN A 61 -15.62 4.89 1.44
CA ASN A 61 -15.11 5.07 0.08
C ASN A 61 -14.15 6.27 0.04
N VAL A 62 -13.21 6.27 -0.89
CA VAL A 62 -12.33 7.42 -1.14
C VAL A 62 -13.15 8.68 -1.45
N SER A 63 -14.24 8.53 -2.20
CA SER A 63 -15.17 9.60 -2.55
C SER A 63 -15.91 10.23 -1.36
N ASP A 64 -15.76 9.69 -0.16
CA ASP A 64 -16.27 10.33 1.07
C ASP A 64 -15.36 11.46 1.54
N PHE A 65 -14.09 11.44 1.15
CA PHE A 65 -13.05 12.37 1.59
C PHE A 65 -12.60 13.32 0.50
N ASP A 66 -12.59 12.87 -0.75
CA ASP A 66 -12.10 13.63 -1.88
C ASP A 66 -13.01 13.46 -3.11
N SER A 67 -12.83 14.33 -4.09
CA SER A 67 -13.44 14.26 -5.41
C SER A 67 -12.38 14.36 -6.49
N LEU A 68 -12.75 14.06 -7.73
CA LEU A 68 -11.88 14.24 -8.90
C LEU A 68 -11.22 15.63 -8.88
N GLY A 69 -9.88 15.63 -9.00
CA GLY A 69 -9.09 16.86 -9.00
C GLY A 69 -8.59 17.32 -7.63
N GLY A 70 -8.74 16.51 -6.57
CA GLY A 70 -8.16 16.79 -5.25
C GLY A 70 -8.97 17.78 -4.42
N ASN A 71 -10.28 17.85 -4.64
CA ASN A 71 -11.16 18.71 -3.84
C ASN A 71 -11.62 17.99 -2.58
N VAL A 72 -11.08 18.39 -1.43
CA VAL A 72 -11.38 17.80 -0.13
C VAL A 72 -12.83 18.04 0.28
N LYS A 73 -13.52 17.00 0.69
CA LYS A 73 -14.92 17.05 1.14
C LYS A 73 -15.00 17.12 2.66
N PHE A 74 -14.63 18.26 3.23
CA PHE A 74 -14.60 18.44 4.68
C PHE A 74 -15.92 18.05 5.36
N LEU A 75 -17.05 18.57 4.92
CA LEU A 75 -18.37 18.27 5.52
C LEU A 75 -18.74 16.78 5.49
N LYS A 76 -18.23 16.04 4.52
CA LYS A 76 -18.57 14.62 4.39
C LYS A 76 -17.58 13.73 5.15
N GLY A 77 -16.30 14.10 5.15
CA GLY A 77 -15.22 13.37 5.78
C GLY A 77 -15.19 13.54 7.31
N GLU A 78 -15.65 14.69 7.81
CA GLU A 78 -15.61 15.09 9.21
C GLU A 78 -16.12 14.01 10.18
N LYS A 79 -17.24 13.39 9.87
CA LYS A 79 -17.83 12.33 10.71
C LYS A 79 -16.96 11.08 10.87
N TYR A 80 -15.93 10.94 10.05
CA TYR A 80 -15.00 9.80 10.10
C TYR A 80 -13.67 10.17 10.76
N GLU A 81 -13.46 11.43 11.09
CA GLU A 81 -12.23 11.86 11.74
C GLU A 81 -12.04 11.16 13.10
N GLY A 82 -10.82 10.70 13.36
CA GLY A 82 -10.49 9.89 14.52
C GLY A 82 -11.02 8.45 14.48
N MET A 83 -11.80 8.06 13.47
CA MET A 83 -12.37 6.72 13.38
C MET A 83 -11.44 5.75 12.66
N TYR A 84 -11.44 4.49 13.11
CA TYR A 84 -10.76 3.39 12.43
C TYR A 84 -11.64 2.89 11.29
N VAL A 85 -11.15 3.07 10.08
CA VAL A 85 -11.90 2.79 8.84
C VAL A 85 -11.19 1.75 7.97
N GLN A 86 -11.91 1.25 6.96
CA GLN A 86 -11.37 0.42 5.88
C GLN A 86 -11.79 0.97 4.53
N ILE A 87 -10.82 1.11 3.63
CA ILE A 87 -11.01 1.41 2.21
C ILE A 87 -10.57 0.20 1.41
N ASN A 88 -11.34 -0.18 0.39
CA ASN A 88 -11.03 -1.32 -0.47
C ASN A 88 -10.75 -0.90 -1.90
N ASN A 89 -10.00 -1.76 -2.61
CA ASN A 89 -9.80 -1.70 -4.06
C ASN A 89 -9.30 -0.32 -4.55
N VAL A 90 -8.18 0.09 -4.00
CA VAL A 90 -7.47 1.29 -4.44
C VAL A 90 -6.12 0.92 -5.04
N THR A 91 -5.54 1.85 -5.78
CA THR A 91 -4.25 1.69 -6.44
C THR A 91 -3.24 2.64 -5.83
N ILE A 92 -2.01 2.17 -5.61
CA ILE A 92 -0.91 3.02 -5.16
C ILE A 92 -0.58 4.04 -6.24
N GLY A 93 -0.70 5.30 -5.90
CA GLY A 93 -0.32 6.43 -6.73
C GLY A 93 1.05 7.00 -6.36
N PRO A 94 1.40 8.17 -6.97
CA PRO A 94 2.65 8.85 -6.71
C PRO A 94 2.84 9.21 -5.23
N GLN A 95 4.10 9.25 -4.81
CA GLN A 95 4.49 9.81 -3.53
C GLN A 95 4.28 11.32 -3.55
N SER A 96 3.81 11.87 -2.43
CA SER A 96 3.74 13.30 -2.17
C SER A 96 4.63 13.65 -0.99
N GLY A 97 5.24 14.83 -1.05
CA GLY A 97 6.16 15.29 -0.01
C GLY A 97 7.56 14.66 -0.10
N SER A 98 8.47 15.15 0.73
CA SER A 98 9.83 14.65 0.89
C SER A 98 10.04 14.17 2.33
N GLY A 99 10.86 13.15 2.52
CA GLY A 99 11.23 12.66 3.84
C GLY A 99 10.97 11.19 4.08
N VAL A 100 11.28 10.73 5.28
CA VAL A 100 11.22 9.31 5.65
C VAL A 100 9.80 8.79 5.88
N ARG A 101 8.84 9.69 6.12
CA ARG A 101 7.43 9.32 6.28
C ARG A 101 6.80 9.13 4.91
N ASN A 102 6.24 7.97 4.72
CA ASN A 102 5.66 7.59 3.43
C ASN A 102 4.28 8.23 3.27
N ILE A 103 4.19 9.15 2.32
CA ILE A 103 2.92 9.75 1.90
C ILE A 103 2.64 9.25 0.50
N ARG A 104 1.61 8.42 0.34
CA ARG A 104 1.20 7.84 -0.94
C ARG A 104 -0.23 8.21 -1.25
N ARG A 105 -0.51 8.46 -2.53
CA ARG A 105 -1.89 8.51 -2.99
C ARG A 105 -2.46 7.11 -3.06
N LEU A 106 -3.70 6.97 -2.63
CA LEU A 106 -4.53 5.78 -2.81
C LEU A 106 -5.68 6.19 -3.70
N ILE A 107 -5.72 5.68 -4.91
CA ILE A 107 -6.60 6.14 -5.99
C ILE A 107 -7.66 5.09 -6.25
N ASP A 108 -8.94 5.46 -6.23
CA ASP A 108 -10.05 4.57 -6.59
C ASP A 108 -10.23 4.45 -8.12
N ALA A 109 -11.12 3.57 -8.55
CA ALA A 109 -11.40 3.34 -9.96
C ALA A 109 -12.00 4.56 -10.69
N GLN A 110 -12.53 5.53 -9.96
CA GLN A 110 -13.09 6.77 -10.47
C GLN A 110 -12.06 7.91 -10.52
N GLY A 111 -10.84 7.68 -9.99
CA GLY A 111 -9.77 8.66 -9.95
C GLY A 111 -9.82 9.59 -8.73
N ASN A 112 -10.73 9.38 -7.78
CA ASN A 112 -10.66 10.06 -6.50
C ASN A 112 -9.47 9.53 -5.71
N PHE A 113 -8.87 10.33 -4.84
CA PHE A 113 -7.74 9.86 -4.06
C PHE A 113 -7.77 10.37 -2.61
N ILE A 114 -7.22 9.58 -1.73
CA ILE A 114 -6.88 9.94 -0.35
C ILE A 114 -5.38 9.67 -0.14
N TYR A 115 -4.75 10.38 0.75
CA TYR A 115 -3.37 10.08 1.08
C TYR A 115 -3.28 9.06 2.22
N MET A 116 -2.39 8.08 2.05
CA MET A 116 -1.88 7.28 3.15
C MET A 116 -0.69 8.01 3.76
N ARG A 117 -0.67 8.15 5.07
CA ARG A 117 0.44 8.75 5.82
C ARG A 117 0.90 7.84 6.95
N ASP A 118 2.21 7.65 7.07
CA ASP A 118 2.77 6.89 8.18
C ASP A 118 2.99 7.78 9.41
N PHE A 119 2.16 7.59 10.42
CA PHE A 119 2.39 8.14 11.76
C PHE A 119 2.82 7.06 12.76
N SER A 120 2.66 5.80 12.43
CA SER A 120 3.04 4.66 13.29
C SER A 120 4.54 4.37 13.26
N ASN A 121 5.28 4.96 12.33
CA ASN A 121 6.66 4.66 11.96
C ASN A 121 6.88 3.24 11.42
N PHE A 122 5.85 2.42 11.28
CA PHE A 122 5.96 1.09 10.72
C PHE A 122 6.16 1.11 9.20
N PHE A 123 5.46 2.02 8.51
CA PHE A 123 5.52 2.19 7.06
C PHE A 123 6.55 3.24 6.62
N SER A 124 7.52 3.56 7.48
CA SER A 124 8.61 4.49 7.17
C SER A 124 9.62 3.88 6.22
N THR A 125 10.08 4.68 5.26
CA THR A 125 11.11 4.29 4.28
C THR A 125 12.52 4.57 4.74
N GLY A 126 12.68 5.33 5.82
CA GLY A 126 13.98 5.67 6.40
C GLY A 126 14.37 4.75 7.55
N PRO A 127 15.66 4.72 7.91
CA PRO A 127 16.08 4.03 9.11
C PRO A 127 15.43 4.70 10.32
N THR A 128 14.73 3.91 11.12
CA THR A 128 14.23 4.34 12.43
C THR A 128 15.15 3.76 13.51
N PRO A 129 16.24 4.46 13.86
CA PRO A 129 17.28 3.89 14.70
C PRO A 129 16.83 3.49 16.09
N SER A 130 15.75 4.12 16.60
CA SER A 130 15.30 3.96 17.98
C SER A 130 14.47 2.69 18.24
N TRP A 131 13.94 2.02 17.22
CA TRP A 131 13.00 0.91 17.39
C TRP A 131 13.46 -0.41 16.76
N GLY A 132 14.62 -0.42 16.09
CA GLY A 132 15.17 -1.63 15.47
C GLY A 132 14.35 -2.20 14.31
N TRP A 133 13.47 -1.42 13.73
CA TRP A 133 12.63 -1.84 12.61
C TRP A 133 13.36 -1.71 11.27
N THR A 134 13.09 -2.65 10.39
CA THR A 134 13.58 -2.59 9.02
C THR A 134 12.81 -1.51 8.26
N ALA A 135 13.50 -0.73 7.42
CA ALA A 135 12.82 0.21 6.53
C ALA A 135 11.78 -0.52 5.67
N TRP A 136 10.56 0.01 5.63
CA TRP A 136 9.50 -0.54 4.80
C TRP A 136 9.75 -0.23 3.33
N ALA A 137 9.66 -1.26 2.48
CA ALA A 137 9.71 -1.10 1.03
C ALA A 137 8.28 -0.79 0.53
N PRO A 138 8.01 0.44 0.07
CA PRO A 138 6.69 0.78 -0.43
C PRO A 138 6.38 0.03 -1.72
N PRO A 139 5.14 -0.44 -1.91
CA PRO A 139 4.71 -1.02 -3.17
C PRO A 139 4.92 -0.06 -4.35
N SER A 140 5.15 -0.60 -5.52
CA SER A 140 5.29 0.18 -6.75
C SER A 140 4.01 0.96 -7.07
N ILE A 141 4.17 2.09 -7.77
CA ILE A 141 3.03 2.83 -8.33
C ILE A 141 2.26 1.88 -9.27
N GLY A 142 0.95 1.89 -9.17
CA GLY A 142 0.06 0.98 -9.92
C GLY A 142 -0.30 -0.31 -9.18
N THR A 143 0.34 -0.60 -8.05
CA THR A 143 -0.03 -1.77 -7.24
C THR A 143 -1.44 -1.64 -6.69
N THR A 144 -2.23 -2.70 -6.85
CA THR A 144 -3.57 -2.79 -6.25
C THR A 144 -3.46 -3.04 -4.76
N VAL A 145 -4.21 -2.28 -3.99
CA VAL A 145 -4.44 -2.48 -2.56
C VAL A 145 -5.86 -3.03 -2.40
N THR A 146 -5.97 -4.30 -2.03
CA THR A 146 -7.27 -4.95 -1.81
C THR A 146 -7.99 -4.31 -0.63
N SER A 147 -7.27 -4.02 0.43
CA SER A 147 -7.80 -3.26 1.57
C SER A 147 -6.71 -2.49 2.30
N ILE A 148 -7.05 -1.31 2.75
CA ILE A 148 -6.27 -0.56 3.73
C ILE A 148 -7.17 -0.18 4.89
N ARG A 149 -6.68 -0.39 6.11
CA ARG A 149 -7.31 0.03 7.35
C ARG A 149 -6.45 1.08 8.03
N GLY A 150 -7.08 1.99 8.75
CA GLY A 150 -6.34 3.03 9.44
C GLY A 150 -7.28 4.03 10.09
N VAL A 151 -6.70 4.95 10.84
CA VAL A 151 -7.43 6.07 11.43
C VAL A 151 -7.47 7.22 10.42
N ILE A 152 -8.64 7.83 10.25
CA ILE A 152 -8.76 9.06 9.47
C ILE A 152 -8.30 10.24 10.33
N VAL A 153 -7.39 11.03 9.76
CA VAL A 153 -6.88 12.25 10.39
C VAL A 153 -7.04 13.40 9.40
N ASN A 154 -7.50 14.53 9.88
CA ASN A 154 -7.48 15.75 9.11
C ASN A 154 -6.04 16.29 9.06
N SER A 155 -5.48 16.38 7.89
CA SER A 155 -4.13 16.88 7.60
C SER A 155 -4.17 18.10 6.68
N ALA A 156 -5.22 18.91 6.79
CA ALA A 156 -5.36 20.16 6.05
C ALA A 156 -4.27 21.18 6.42
N TYR A 157 -3.66 20.98 7.58
CA TYR A 157 -2.47 21.71 8.00
C TYR A 157 -1.25 21.12 7.27
N GLY A 158 -0.82 21.81 6.25
CA GLY A 158 0.20 21.35 5.31
C GLY A 158 1.48 20.82 5.94
N ASP A 159 2.23 20.09 5.14
CA ASP A 159 3.63 19.81 5.47
C ASP A 159 4.45 21.12 5.47
N ALA A 160 5.71 21.04 5.90
CA ALA A 160 6.64 22.18 5.88
C ALA A 160 6.81 22.83 4.48
N ASN A 161 6.26 22.21 3.42
CA ASN A 161 6.29 22.67 2.03
C ASN A 161 4.94 23.26 1.57
N GLY A 162 3.96 23.43 2.49
CA GLY A 162 2.67 24.05 2.19
C GLY A 162 1.66 23.15 1.47
N GLY A 163 1.88 21.83 1.42
CA GLY A 163 0.94 20.89 0.83
C GLY A 163 -0.25 20.64 1.74
N LEU A 164 -1.46 20.94 1.28
CA LEU A 164 -2.70 20.60 1.96
C LEU A 164 -3.14 19.20 1.54
N TYR A 165 -3.12 18.25 2.47
CA TYR A 165 -3.49 16.86 2.16
C TYR A 165 -4.96 16.55 2.41
N GLY A 166 -5.70 17.43 3.11
CA GLY A 166 -7.05 17.15 3.55
C GLY A 166 -7.08 15.96 4.52
N TYR A 167 -8.02 15.05 4.30
CA TYR A 167 -8.07 13.82 5.08
C TYR A 167 -6.99 12.83 4.60
N VAL A 168 -6.36 12.16 5.57
CA VAL A 168 -5.40 11.09 5.33
C VAL A 168 -5.82 9.85 6.09
N ILE A 169 -5.54 8.68 5.54
CA ILE A 169 -5.66 7.41 6.26
C ILE A 169 -4.29 7.04 6.85
N VAL A 170 -4.29 6.73 8.13
CA VAL A 170 -3.09 6.39 8.90
C VAL A 170 -3.16 4.93 9.31
N PRO A 171 -2.52 4.00 8.58
CA PRO A 171 -2.40 2.62 9.01
C PRO A 171 -1.50 2.56 10.25
N ILE A 172 -1.87 1.69 11.19
CA ILE A 172 -1.20 1.58 12.50
C ILE A 172 -0.38 0.30 12.58
N TYR A 173 -0.84 -0.77 11.93
CA TYR A 173 -0.28 -2.10 12.03
C TYR A 173 0.14 -2.64 10.67
N PRO A 174 1.10 -3.59 10.64
CA PRO A 174 1.56 -4.23 9.40
C PRO A 174 0.44 -4.79 8.54
N ASN A 175 -0.54 -5.43 9.18
CA ASN A 175 -1.68 -6.07 8.53
C ASN A 175 -2.84 -5.10 8.22
N ASP A 176 -2.64 -3.81 8.40
CA ASP A 176 -3.62 -2.80 7.96
C ASP A 176 -3.55 -2.55 6.46
N LEU A 177 -2.48 -2.97 5.79
CA LEU A 177 -2.33 -2.89 4.34
C LEU A 177 -2.31 -4.31 3.75
N THR A 178 -3.30 -4.62 2.91
CA THR A 178 -3.37 -5.87 2.16
C THR A 178 -3.25 -5.57 0.67
N LEU A 179 -2.20 -6.06 0.06
CA LEU A 179 -1.98 -5.89 -1.38
C LEU A 179 -2.82 -6.90 -2.17
N GLY A 180 -3.23 -6.51 -3.36
CA GLY A 180 -3.85 -7.40 -4.32
C GLY A 180 -2.79 -8.16 -5.11
N ASN A 181 -3.23 -9.21 -5.78
CA ASN A 181 -2.38 -9.94 -6.71
C ASN A 181 -2.07 -9.06 -7.92
N THR A 182 -0.78 -8.79 -8.18
CA THR A 182 -0.31 -8.09 -9.37
C THR A 182 0.16 -9.10 -10.40
N PRO A 183 -0.17 -8.92 -11.70
CA PRO A 183 0.34 -9.83 -12.73
C PRO A 183 1.87 -9.85 -12.75
N PRO A 184 2.49 -11.01 -12.98
CA PRO A 184 3.92 -11.10 -13.18
C PRO A 184 4.41 -10.18 -14.30
N PHE A 185 5.56 -9.58 -14.13
CA PHE A 185 6.18 -8.69 -15.10
C PHE A 185 7.29 -9.41 -15.89
N ILE A 186 7.19 -9.37 -17.22
CA ILE A 186 8.22 -9.89 -18.13
C ILE A 186 9.08 -8.71 -18.56
N SER A 187 10.33 -8.64 -18.06
CA SER A 187 11.23 -7.52 -18.30
C SER A 187 12.17 -7.73 -19.50
N SER A 188 12.47 -8.95 -19.86
CA SER A 188 13.39 -9.27 -20.94
C SER A 188 13.05 -10.63 -21.55
N VAL A 189 13.10 -10.69 -22.87
CA VAL A 189 13.00 -11.95 -23.61
C VAL A 189 14.17 -12.04 -24.58
N SER A 190 14.83 -13.19 -24.61
CA SER A 190 15.95 -13.47 -25.50
C SER A 190 15.84 -14.86 -26.11
N ARG A 191 16.55 -15.09 -27.21
CA ARG A 191 16.65 -16.40 -27.86
C ARG A 191 18.08 -16.73 -28.27
N SER A 192 18.44 -17.99 -28.25
CA SER A 192 19.73 -18.49 -28.68
C SER A 192 19.57 -19.79 -29.48
N PRO A 193 20.12 -19.88 -30.69
CA PRO A 193 20.84 -18.84 -31.43
C PRO A 193 19.90 -17.72 -31.90
N GLY A 194 20.46 -16.50 -32.06
CA GLY A 194 19.69 -15.34 -32.54
C GLY A 194 19.15 -15.53 -33.98
N VAL A 195 19.92 -16.21 -34.83
CA VAL A 195 19.51 -16.65 -36.19
C VAL A 195 19.66 -18.17 -36.25
N PRO A 196 18.57 -18.94 -36.01
CA PRO A 196 18.63 -20.39 -36.02
C PRO A 196 18.73 -20.94 -37.45
N LYS A 197 19.53 -21.97 -37.59
CA LYS A 197 19.56 -22.84 -38.81
C LYS A 197 18.51 -23.95 -38.65
N PRO A 198 18.08 -24.61 -39.75
CA PRO A 198 17.06 -25.67 -39.70
C PRO A 198 17.32 -26.79 -38.71
N VAL A 199 18.59 -27.11 -38.44
CA VAL A 199 19.00 -28.16 -37.50
C VAL A 199 19.15 -27.69 -36.06
N ASN A 200 18.98 -26.39 -35.79
CA ASN A 200 19.17 -25.85 -34.44
C ASN A 200 17.86 -25.93 -33.64
N THR A 201 18.00 -26.40 -32.43
CA THR A 201 16.98 -26.06 -31.39
C THR A 201 17.15 -24.59 -31.00
N VAL A 202 16.10 -23.96 -30.52
CA VAL A 202 16.12 -22.56 -30.08
C VAL A 202 15.72 -22.49 -28.61
N GLN A 203 16.70 -22.07 -27.79
CA GLN A 203 16.41 -21.75 -26.39
C GLN A 203 15.83 -20.36 -26.31
N VAL A 204 14.67 -20.23 -25.63
CA VAL A 204 14.04 -18.96 -25.31
C VAL A 204 14.13 -18.75 -23.81
N ASN A 205 14.63 -17.59 -23.41
CA ASN A 205 14.74 -17.17 -22.02
C ASN A 205 13.88 -15.93 -21.80
N ALA A 206 13.19 -15.87 -20.67
CA ALA A 206 12.43 -14.72 -20.23
C ALA A 206 12.82 -14.38 -18.79
N VAL A 207 13.05 -13.13 -18.48
CA VAL A 207 13.17 -12.65 -17.09
C VAL A 207 11.77 -12.29 -16.61
N VAL A 208 11.26 -13.05 -15.65
CA VAL A 208 9.93 -12.89 -15.10
C VAL A 208 10.06 -12.60 -13.61
N SER A 209 9.40 -11.58 -13.14
CA SER A 209 9.36 -11.21 -11.73
C SER A 209 7.93 -10.95 -11.28
N ASP A 210 7.61 -11.43 -10.09
CA ASP A 210 6.44 -11.10 -9.34
C ASP A 210 6.92 -10.62 -7.96
N THR A 211 6.92 -9.31 -7.76
CA THR A 211 7.70 -8.69 -6.70
C THR A 211 6.91 -8.37 -5.44
N LEU A 212 5.59 -8.49 -5.47
CA LEU A 212 4.78 -7.91 -4.40
C LEU A 212 3.99 -8.93 -3.59
N ASP A 213 3.47 -9.95 -4.22
CA ASP A 213 2.58 -10.92 -3.59
C ASP A 213 3.25 -12.29 -3.43
N HIS A 214 4.13 -12.64 -4.36
CA HIS A 214 4.90 -13.87 -4.37
C HIS A 214 6.37 -13.57 -4.72
N PRO A 215 7.16 -13.07 -3.77
CA PRO A 215 8.53 -12.65 -4.05
C PRO A 215 9.47 -13.78 -4.48
N LEU A 216 9.03 -15.05 -4.46
CA LEU A 216 9.90 -16.19 -4.65
C LEU A 216 9.51 -17.13 -5.79
N SER A 217 8.33 -17.06 -6.38
CA SER A 217 7.99 -17.93 -7.52
C SER A 217 6.78 -17.45 -8.33
N VAL A 218 6.98 -17.33 -9.61
CA VAL A 218 5.90 -17.42 -10.57
C VAL A 218 5.52 -18.90 -10.66
N ASP A 219 4.32 -19.29 -10.29
CA ASP A 219 3.89 -20.69 -10.21
C ASP A 219 4.01 -21.44 -11.55
N SER A 220 3.83 -20.73 -12.65
CA SER A 220 4.05 -21.29 -13.99
C SER A 220 4.38 -20.22 -15.02
N CYS A 221 5.36 -20.50 -15.85
CA CYS A 221 5.68 -19.72 -17.03
C CYS A 221 5.62 -20.62 -18.26
N GLN A 222 5.03 -20.16 -19.34
CA GLN A 222 4.77 -20.96 -20.53
C GLN A 222 5.17 -20.20 -21.79
N LEU A 223 5.88 -20.89 -22.69
CA LEU A 223 6.19 -20.41 -24.03
C LEU A 223 5.16 -20.96 -25.00
N TYR A 224 4.52 -20.08 -25.76
CA TYR A 224 3.65 -20.44 -26.87
C TYR A 224 4.35 -20.11 -28.18
N TYR A 225 4.45 -21.09 -29.07
CA TYR A 225 4.94 -20.88 -30.42
C TYR A 225 4.03 -21.55 -31.42
N ARG A 226 4.09 -21.16 -32.66
CA ARG A 226 3.32 -21.77 -33.76
C ARG A 226 4.18 -21.93 -35.00
N ILE A 227 3.82 -22.88 -35.85
CA ILE A 227 4.51 -23.21 -37.10
C ILE A 227 3.58 -22.85 -38.25
N ASN A 228 4.09 -22.10 -39.25
CA ASN A 228 3.38 -21.77 -40.49
C ASN A 228 1.97 -21.22 -40.27
N LYS A 229 1.80 -20.36 -39.27
CA LYS A 229 0.49 -19.81 -38.84
C LYS A 229 -0.53 -20.83 -38.33
N GLY A 230 -0.09 -22.06 -38.04
CA GLY A 230 -0.94 -23.12 -37.47
C GLY A 230 -1.33 -22.88 -36.02
N ALA A 231 -1.81 -23.91 -35.35
CA ALA A 231 -2.15 -23.87 -33.93
C ALA A 231 -0.91 -23.60 -33.06
N TYR A 232 -1.13 -22.95 -31.92
CA TYR A 232 -0.10 -22.74 -30.94
C TYR A 232 0.27 -24.04 -30.22
N THR A 233 1.56 -24.28 -30.11
CA THR A 233 2.14 -25.33 -29.26
C THR A 233 2.65 -24.68 -27.96
N LYS A 234 2.37 -25.31 -26.84
CA LYS A 234 2.75 -24.87 -25.51
C LYS A 234 3.94 -25.65 -24.99
N LEU A 235 4.93 -24.95 -24.45
CA LEU A 235 6.07 -25.51 -23.69
C LEU A 235 6.10 -24.90 -22.30
N ASN A 236 6.26 -25.73 -21.27
CA ASN A 236 6.51 -25.23 -19.93
C ASN A 236 7.97 -24.74 -19.86
N MET A 237 8.15 -23.57 -19.23
CA MET A 237 9.47 -22.99 -19.00
C MET A 237 9.99 -23.39 -17.62
N SER A 238 11.27 -23.74 -17.55
CA SER A 238 11.94 -24.12 -16.29
C SER A 238 12.63 -22.91 -15.67
N PRO A 239 12.43 -22.63 -14.37
CA PRO A 239 13.01 -21.49 -13.69
C PRO A 239 14.47 -21.76 -13.26
N THR A 240 15.31 -20.72 -13.36
CA THR A 240 16.60 -20.60 -12.69
C THR A 240 16.66 -19.20 -12.10
N GLY A 241 16.34 -19.05 -10.81
CA GLY A 241 16.06 -17.75 -10.23
C GLY A 241 14.84 -17.11 -10.90
N ASN A 242 14.99 -15.90 -11.39
CA ASN A 242 13.95 -15.18 -12.13
C ASN A 242 14.04 -15.39 -13.67
N ILE A 243 14.94 -16.23 -14.14
CA ILE A 243 15.06 -16.57 -15.57
C ILE A 243 14.31 -17.86 -15.83
N TYR A 244 13.33 -17.79 -16.73
CA TYR A 244 12.54 -18.92 -17.21
C TYR A 244 13.00 -19.31 -18.60
N SER A 245 13.27 -20.60 -18.83
CA SER A 245 13.84 -21.12 -20.07
C SER A 245 13.03 -22.26 -20.65
N ALA A 246 12.85 -22.26 -21.96
CA ALA A 246 12.31 -23.38 -22.71
C ALA A 246 13.07 -23.56 -24.04
N THR A 247 13.15 -24.79 -24.51
CA THR A 247 13.83 -25.14 -25.78
C THR A 247 12.78 -25.56 -26.80
N MET A 248 12.66 -24.78 -27.88
CA MET A 248 11.87 -25.16 -29.05
C MET A 248 12.65 -26.17 -29.89
N PRO A 249 11.99 -27.21 -30.45
CA PRO A 249 12.63 -28.15 -31.31
C PRO A 249 13.08 -27.53 -32.66
N ALA A 250 14.11 -28.13 -33.27
CA ALA A 250 14.55 -27.75 -34.59
C ALA A 250 13.41 -27.86 -35.61
N GLN A 251 13.39 -26.94 -36.57
CA GLN A 251 12.38 -26.90 -37.64
C GLN A 251 13.04 -27.13 -39.00
N VAL A 252 12.29 -27.60 -39.96
CA VAL A 252 12.79 -27.80 -41.34
C VAL A 252 12.96 -26.47 -42.05
N LEU A 253 13.80 -26.46 -43.08
CA LEU A 253 14.04 -25.28 -43.89
C LEU A 253 12.74 -24.76 -44.50
N GLY A 254 12.54 -23.44 -44.45
CA GLY A 254 11.33 -22.79 -44.96
C GLY A 254 10.17 -22.71 -43.95
N THR A 255 10.33 -23.22 -42.72
CA THR A 255 9.35 -23.10 -41.66
C THR A 255 9.35 -21.70 -41.09
N LEU A 256 8.18 -21.09 -40.99
CA LEU A 256 7.95 -19.84 -40.22
C LEU A 256 7.55 -20.21 -38.79
N VAL A 257 8.24 -19.66 -37.82
CA VAL A 257 7.92 -19.84 -36.39
C VAL A 257 7.50 -18.55 -35.76
#